data_89e10b9c0bfa771a8477b90b694c6be0
#
_entry.id   89e10b9c0bfa771a8477b90b694c6be0
#
_cell.length_a   1.000
_cell.length_b   1.000
_cell.length_c   1.000
_cell.angle_alpha   90.00
_cell.angle_beta   90.00
_cell.angle_gamma   90.00
#
_symmetry.space_group_name_H-M   'P 1'
#
loop_
_entity.id
_entity.type
_entity.pdbx_description
1 polymer ?
#
loop_
_entity_poly.entity_id
_entity_poly.type
_entity_poly.pdbx_seq_one_letter_code
_entity_poly.pdbx_strand_id
1 'polypeptide(L)'
;PGGSIGTIKFLFNPKDYSMSLQSGWNFKPQKKSAEPPEFTGHQMRTLDVEVFLDATDTPDGTVADAVEALFSTVRPTEKSLAAGTPFPPIVVFSWGDARPFVGVVKAVSATLTLFRPSGQPVRATCKVSMQEFAPQPEGQNPTSGARRSTRAHQVMLGDSLASIASREYGDPTLWRAIAKVNDIDAPFRLRVGAELLIPSPADAAAL
;
A
#
# COMPACT_ATOMS: atom_id res chain seq x y z
N PRO A 1 7.32 -8.83 9.12
CA PRO A 1 8.49 -9.69 9.22
C PRO A 1 8.21 -11.08 8.69
N GLY A 2 8.11 -11.22 7.35
CA GLY A 2 8.00 -12.50 6.66
C GLY A 2 9.38 -13.15 6.57
N GLY A 3 9.46 -14.48 6.78
CA GLY A 3 10.66 -15.23 6.48
C GLY A 3 10.97 -15.11 4.99
N SER A 4 12.25 -14.96 4.62
CA SER A 4 12.66 -14.96 3.21
C SER A 4 12.47 -16.37 2.64
N ILE A 5 11.72 -16.49 1.55
CA ILE A 5 11.52 -17.74 0.81
C ILE A 5 12.71 -18.01 -0.12
N GLY A 6 13.61 -17.04 -0.28
CA GLY A 6 14.74 -17.08 -1.19
C GLY A 6 14.60 -16.13 -2.37
N THR A 7 15.54 -16.22 -3.30
CA THR A 7 15.56 -15.40 -4.52
C THR A 7 15.47 -16.32 -5.73
N ILE A 8 14.49 -16.08 -6.58
CA ILE A 8 14.35 -16.74 -7.87
C ILE A 8 15.00 -15.85 -8.92
N LYS A 9 16.10 -16.31 -9.53
CA LYS A 9 16.78 -15.59 -10.61
C LYS A 9 16.26 -16.09 -11.94
N PHE A 10 15.92 -15.15 -12.81
CA PHE A 10 15.54 -15.44 -14.19
C PHE A 10 16.76 -15.26 -15.10
N LEU A 11 17.01 -16.24 -15.95
CA LEU A 11 18.17 -16.25 -16.85
C LEU A 11 17.94 -15.40 -18.10
N PHE A 12 16.68 -15.19 -18.46
CA PHE A 12 16.31 -14.47 -19.68
C PHE A 12 15.44 -13.28 -19.36
N ASN A 13 15.64 -12.19 -20.12
CA ASN A 13 14.77 -11.02 -20.04
C ASN A 13 13.32 -11.41 -20.33
N PRO A 14 12.35 -11.01 -19.52
CA PRO A 14 10.96 -11.12 -19.91
C PRO A 14 10.76 -10.35 -21.19
N LYS A 15 9.95 -10.89 -22.10
CA LYS A 15 9.61 -10.22 -23.35
C LYS A 15 8.94 -8.87 -23.08
N ASP A 16 8.06 -8.87 -22.10
CA ASP A 16 7.36 -7.70 -21.60
C ASP A 16 6.91 -7.96 -20.15
N TYR A 17 6.60 -6.90 -19.43
CA TYR A 17 5.81 -6.92 -18.23
C TYR A 17 4.86 -5.71 -18.27
N SER A 18 3.64 -5.92 -17.80
CA SER A 18 2.63 -4.87 -17.79
C SER A 18 2.31 -4.44 -16.35
N MET A 19 2.12 -3.13 -16.17
CA MET A 19 1.60 -2.57 -14.93
C MET A 19 0.31 -1.83 -15.21
N SER A 20 -0.70 -2.01 -14.36
CA SER A 20 -1.94 -1.29 -14.45
C SER A 20 -2.33 -0.66 -13.13
N LEU A 21 -2.98 0.50 -13.21
CA LEU A 21 -3.58 1.22 -12.11
C LEU A 21 -4.95 1.71 -12.56
N GLN A 22 -5.98 1.41 -11.78
CA GLN A 22 -7.34 1.82 -12.09
C GLN A 22 -7.84 2.81 -11.04
N SER A 23 -8.52 3.87 -11.49
CA SER A 23 -9.25 4.78 -10.63
C SER A 23 -10.72 4.36 -10.56
N GLY A 24 -11.29 4.41 -9.35
CA GLY A 24 -12.71 4.17 -9.13
C GLY A 24 -13.50 5.47 -9.29
N TRP A 25 -14.57 5.41 -10.06
CA TRP A 25 -15.53 6.49 -10.25
C TRP A 25 -16.94 5.96 -10.09
N ASN A 26 -17.76 6.68 -9.34
CA ASN A 26 -19.18 6.36 -9.20
C ASN A 26 -19.99 7.30 -10.11
N PHE A 27 -20.54 6.73 -11.18
CA PHE A 27 -21.43 7.43 -12.11
C PHE A 27 -22.88 7.14 -11.70
N LYS A 28 -23.51 8.05 -10.94
CA LYS A 28 -24.94 7.93 -10.61
C LYS A 28 -25.75 8.38 -11.82
N PRO A 29 -26.54 7.51 -12.48
CA PRO A 29 -27.43 7.94 -13.55
C PRO A 29 -28.60 8.69 -12.94
N GLN A 30 -28.56 10.00 -12.97
CA GLN A 30 -29.69 10.85 -12.55
C GLN A 30 -30.41 11.43 -13.75
N LYS A 31 -31.75 11.32 -13.75
CA LYS A 31 -32.62 11.76 -14.84
C LYS A 31 -32.75 13.28 -15.00
N LYS A 32 -32.24 14.10 -14.08
CA LYS A 32 -32.46 15.59 -14.11
C LYS A 32 -31.38 16.47 -13.48
N SER A 33 -30.23 15.97 -13.03
CA SER A 33 -29.15 16.80 -12.46
C SER A 33 -27.80 16.28 -12.95
N ALA A 34 -27.00 17.17 -13.51
CA ALA A 34 -25.62 16.87 -13.91
C ALA A 34 -24.70 16.98 -12.68
N GLU A 35 -24.88 16.09 -11.71
CA GLU A 35 -23.87 15.96 -10.65
C GLU A 35 -22.60 15.37 -11.25
N PRO A 36 -21.41 15.93 -10.94
CA PRO A 36 -20.15 15.38 -11.41
C PRO A 36 -19.95 13.99 -10.82
N PRO A 37 -19.26 13.08 -11.55
CA PRO A 37 -18.95 11.76 -11.05
C PRO A 37 -18.10 11.87 -9.78
N GLU A 38 -18.39 11.02 -8.80
CA GLU A 38 -17.69 10.97 -7.52
C GLU A 38 -16.47 10.05 -7.64
N PHE A 39 -15.29 10.59 -7.32
CA PHE A 39 -14.07 9.79 -7.26
C PHE A 39 -14.06 8.93 -5.98
N THR A 40 -14.01 7.60 -6.16
CA THR A 40 -14.05 6.61 -5.06
C THR A 40 -12.68 6.10 -4.63
N GLY A 41 -11.60 6.68 -5.18
CA GLY A 41 -10.23 6.29 -4.88
C GLY A 41 -9.55 5.60 -6.06
N HIS A 42 -8.36 5.07 -5.83
CA HIS A 42 -7.64 4.23 -6.81
C HIS A 42 -7.49 2.81 -6.25
N GLN A 43 -7.46 1.84 -7.15
CA GLN A 43 -7.11 0.47 -6.81
C GLN A 43 -5.59 0.35 -6.64
N MET A 44 -5.15 -0.71 -5.98
CA MET A 44 -3.72 -1.05 -5.90
C MET A 44 -3.20 -1.41 -7.29
N ARG A 45 -1.96 -1.02 -7.59
CA ARG A 45 -1.32 -1.38 -8.87
C ARG A 45 -1.24 -2.90 -9.01
N THR A 46 -1.40 -3.37 -10.24
CA THR A 46 -1.13 -4.77 -10.60
C THR A 46 0.07 -4.83 -11.53
N LEU A 47 0.81 -5.94 -11.45
CA LEU A 47 1.92 -6.26 -12.33
C LEU A 47 1.72 -7.67 -12.84
N ASP A 48 1.77 -7.83 -14.16
CA ASP A 48 1.71 -9.10 -14.85
C ASP A 48 3.01 -9.30 -15.63
N VAL A 49 3.68 -10.43 -15.42
CA VAL A 49 4.95 -10.73 -16.06
C VAL A 49 4.97 -12.19 -16.52
N GLU A 50 5.54 -12.42 -17.69
CA GLU A 50 5.84 -13.76 -18.20
C GLU A 50 7.35 -14.00 -18.09
N VAL A 51 7.74 -15.02 -17.34
CA VAL A 51 9.14 -15.39 -17.11
C VAL A 51 9.45 -16.76 -17.71
N PHE A 52 10.64 -16.86 -18.30
CA PHE A 52 11.11 -18.06 -18.92
C PHE A 52 12.21 -18.70 -18.07
N LEU A 53 12.06 -19.97 -17.77
CA LEU A 53 13.01 -20.79 -17.03
C LEU A 53 13.61 -21.82 -17.97
N ASP A 54 14.93 -21.95 -17.96
CA ASP A 54 15.66 -22.94 -18.77
C ASP A 54 16.83 -23.52 -17.96
N ALA A 55 16.92 -24.81 -17.92
CA ALA A 55 17.99 -25.57 -17.28
C ALA A 55 18.66 -26.53 -18.27
N THR A 56 18.55 -26.30 -19.59
CA THR A 56 19.13 -27.18 -20.61
C THR A 56 20.64 -27.26 -20.54
N ASP A 57 21.29 -26.15 -20.21
CA ASP A 57 22.75 -26.03 -20.16
C ASP A 57 23.35 -26.55 -18.84
N THR A 58 22.50 -26.93 -17.88
CA THR A 58 22.96 -27.47 -16.60
C THR A 58 22.86 -28.98 -16.62
N PRO A 59 23.97 -29.73 -16.46
CA PRO A 59 23.90 -31.18 -16.32
C PRO A 59 22.98 -31.56 -15.15
N ASP A 60 22.04 -32.47 -15.41
CA ASP A 60 20.99 -32.88 -14.45
C ASP A 60 20.12 -31.74 -13.86
N GLY A 61 20.22 -30.52 -14.38
CA GLY A 61 19.41 -29.39 -13.96
C GLY A 61 17.92 -29.58 -14.29
N THR A 62 17.07 -29.04 -13.44
CA THR A 62 15.62 -29.04 -13.62
C THR A 62 15.05 -27.66 -13.27
N VAL A 63 13.92 -27.31 -13.88
CA VAL A 63 13.17 -26.11 -13.51
C VAL A 63 12.10 -26.39 -12.45
N ALA A 64 11.96 -27.64 -12.00
CA ALA A 64 10.91 -28.05 -11.08
C ALA A 64 10.96 -27.26 -9.76
N ASP A 65 12.14 -27.10 -9.16
CA ASP A 65 12.31 -26.37 -7.89
C ASP A 65 11.98 -24.89 -8.02
N ALA A 66 12.37 -24.26 -9.14
CA ALA A 66 12.05 -22.85 -9.42
C ALA A 66 10.54 -22.64 -9.62
N VAL A 67 9.89 -23.57 -10.31
CA VAL A 67 8.42 -23.57 -10.49
C VAL A 67 7.71 -23.76 -9.14
N GLU A 68 8.14 -24.72 -8.30
CA GLU A 68 7.54 -24.93 -6.97
C GLU A 68 7.77 -23.73 -6.05
N ALA A 69 8.94 -23.10 -6.13
CA ALA A 69 9.21 -21.85 -5.41
C ALA A 69 8.26 -20.73 -5.83
N LEU A 70 7.94 -20.60 -7.12
CA LEU A 70 6.91 -19.65 -7.60
C LEU A 70 5.53 -20.02 -7.06
N PHE A 71 5.12 -21.27 -7.07
CA PHE A 71 3.83 -21.69 -6.52
C PHE A 71 3.74 -21.48 -5.00
N SER A 72 4.86 -21.60 -4.28
CA SER A 72 4.89 -21.34 -2.84
C SER A 72 4.58 -19.87 -2.50
N THR A 73 4.81 -18.91 -3.43
CA THR A 73 4.52 -17.50 -3.22
C THR A 73 3.02 -17.19 -3.11
N VAL A 74 2.15 -18.08 -3.56
CA VAL A 74 0.68 -17.92 -3.49
C VAL A 74 0.11 -18.52 -2.22
N ARG A 75 0.88 -19.38 -1.53
CA ARG A 75 0.44 -20.09 -0.32
C ARG A 75 0.80 -19.29 0.93
N PRO A 76 -0.02 -19.37 2.00
CA PRO A 76 0.37 -18.77 3.29
C PRO A 76 1.69 -19.35 3.79
N THR A 77 2.51 -18.50 4.42
CA THR A 77 3.77 -18.95 5.04
C THR A 77 3.48 -19.75 6.30
N GLU A 78 4.33 -20.73 6.64
CA GLU A 78 4.23 -21.50 7.89
C GLU A 78 4.17 -20.59 9.12
N LYS A 79 4.95 -19.52 9.12
CA LYS A 79 4.96 -18.53 10.19
C LYS A 79 3.62 -17.81 10.34
N SER A 80 2.97 -17.47 9.23
CA SER A 80 1.64 -16.82 9.26
C SER A 80 0.54 -17.79 9.70
N LEU A 81 0.66 -19.04 9.32
CA LEU A 81 -0.23 -20.11 9.79
C LEU A 81 -0.09 -20.33 11.30
N ALA A 82 1.15 -20.44 11.81
CA ALA A 82 1.43 -20.59 13.23
C ALA A 82 0.94 -19.38 14.07
N ALA A 83 0.92 -18.18 13.48
CA ALA A 83 0.41 -16.97 14.12
C ALA A 83 -1.12 -16.84 14.07
N GLY A 84 -1.85 -17.79 13.44
CA GLY A 84 -3.31 -17.73 13.29
C GLY A 84 -3.81 -16.66 12.31
N THR A 85 -2.93 -16.04 11.56
CA THR A 85 -3.23 -15.01 10.54
C THR A 85 -2.64 -15.43 9.19
N PRO A 86 -3.27 -16.37 8.46
CA PRO A 86 -2.77 -16.88 7.20
C PRO A 86 -2.51 -15.76 6.19
N PHE A 87 -1.26 -15.62 5.76
CA PHE A 87 -0.86 -14.59 4.80
C PHE A 87 0.25 -15.09 3.87
N PRO A 88 0.14 -14.90 2.54
CA PRO A 88 1.19 -15.27 1.61
C PRO A 88 2.42 -14.36 1.79
N PRO A 89 3.61 -14.77 1.29
CA PRO A 89 4.80 -13.95 1.40
C PRO A 89 4.67 -12.66 0.59
N ILE A 90 5.30 -11.59 1.09
CA ILE A 90 5.50 -10.37 0.30
C ILE A 90 6.66 -10.63 -0.66
N VAL A 91 6.44 -10.37 -1.92
CA VAL A 91 7.40 -10.59 -3.01
C VAL A 91 7.86 -9.26 -3.56
N VAL A 92 9.15 -9.15 -3.83
CA VAL A 92 9.77 -8.01 -4.51
C VAL A 92 10.18 -8.43 -5.90
N PHE A 93 9.56 -7.85 -6.91
CA PHE A 93 9.98 -8.01 -8.30
C PHE A 93 10.91 -6.86 -8.67
N SER A 94 12.14 -7.20 -9.08
CA SER A 94 13.18 -6.25 -9.49
C SER A 94 13.67 -6.60 -10.88
N TRP A 95 13.75 -5.62 -11.75
CA TRP A 95 14.25 -5.79 -13.11
C TRP A 95 15.06 -4.59 -13.57
N GLY A 96 16.36 -4.82 -13.88
CA GLY A 96 17.29 -3.75 -14.25
C GLY A 96 17.32 -2.64 -13.21
N ASP A 97 17.36 -1.39 -13.70
CA ASP A 97 17.35 -0.17 -12.87
C ASP A 97 15.93 0.32 -12.56
N ALA A 98 14.90 -0.44 -12.95
CA ALA A 98 13.52 -0.07 -12.67
C ALA A 98 13.21 -0.12 -11.16
N ARG A 99 12.32 0.77 -10.72
CA ARG A 99 11.87 0.77 -9.32
C ARG A 99 11.26 -0.58 -8.96
N PRO A 100 11.74 -1.24 -7.89
CA PRO A 100 11.19 -2.53 -7.48
C PRO A 100 9.67 -2.46 -7.23
N PHE A 101 8.95 -3.48 -7.68
CA PHE A 101 7.53 -3.65 -7.39
C PHE A 101 7.39 -4.57 -6.18
N VAL A 102 6.78 -4.05 -5.11
CA VAL A 102 6.55 -4.79 -3.87
C VAL A 102 5.08 -5.17 -3.81
N GLY A 103 4.80 -6.46 -3.63
CA GLY A 103 3.41 -6.92 -3.66
C GLY A 103 3.24 -8.34 -3.19
N VAL A 104 2.01 -8.83 -3.31
CA VAL A 104 1.63 -10.23 -3.12
C VAL A 104 1.33 -10.86 -4.47
N VAL A 105 1.68 -12.11 -4.63
CA VAL A 105 1.35 -12.86 -5.83
C VAL A 105 -0.09 -13.34 -5.75
N LYS A 106 -0.89 -13.01 -6.76
CA LYS A 106 -2.31 -13.40 -6.86
C LYS A 106 -2.48 -14.71 -7.60
N ALA A 107 -1.69 -14.91 -8.64
CA ALA A 107 -1.78 -16.08 -9.47
C ALA A 107 -0.41 -16.42 -10.08
N VAL A 108 -0.13 -17.70 -10.17
CA VAL A 108 0.99 -18.27 -10.92
C VAL A 108 0.45 -19.37 -11.81
N SER A 109 0.86 -19.38 -13.06
CA SER A 109 0.67 -20.52 -13.96
C SER A 109 2.00 -20.90 -14.60
N ALA A 110 2.30 -22.18 -14.72
CA ALA A 110 3.50 -22.68 -15.34
C ALA A 110 3.16 -23.68 -16.44
N THR A 111 3.79 -23.51 -17.60
CA THR A 111 3.72 -24.44 -18.73
C THR A 111 5.10 -25.06 -18.92
N LEU A 112 5.21 -26.36 -18.68
CA LEU A 112 6.43 -27.14 -18.86
C LEU A 112 6.49 -27.60 -20.31
N THR A 113 7.57 -27.25 -21.04
CA THR A 113 7.62 -27.41 -22.49
C THR A 113 8.72 -28.33 -23.01
N LEU A 114 9.73 -28.63 -22.21
CA LEU A 114 10.81 -29.52 -22.58
C LEU A 114 11.14 -30.46 -21.41
N PHE A 115 11.36 -31.73 -21.71
CA PHE A 115 11.61 -32.78 -20.72
C PHE A 115 12.84 -33.62 -21.11
N ARG A 116 13.58 -34.06 -20.15
CA ARG A 116 14.62 -35.10 -20.33
C ARG A 116 13.95 -36.47 -20.56
N PRO A 117 14.71 -37.45 -21.09
CA PRO A 117 14.18 -38.79 -21.20
C PRO A 117 13.78 -39.43 -19.85
N SER A 118 14.30 -38.91 -18.72
CA SER A 118 13.91 -39.27 -17.37
C SER A 118 12.53 -38.72 -16.95
N GLY A 119 11.90 -37.85 -17.76
CA GLY A 119 10.67 -37.17 -17.42
C GLY A 119 10.85 -35.84 -16.66
N GLN A 120 12.09 -35.47 -16.32
CA GLN A 120 12.36 -34.21 -15.63
C GLN A 120 12.16 -33.01 -16.55
N PRO A 121 11.40 -31.96 -16.11
CA PRO A 121 11.24 -30.75 -16.87
C PRO A 121 12.51 -29.89 -16.83
N VAL A 122 12.96 -29.44 -18.00
CA VAL A 122 14.14 -28.58 -18.15
C VAL A 122 13.80 -27.18 -18.69
N ARG A 123 12.56 -26.98 -19.12
CA ARG A 123 12.09 -25.67 -19.60
C ARG A 123 10.67 -25.39 -19.15
N ALA A 124 10.41 -24.15 -18.73
CA ALA A 124 9.09 -23.71 -18.37
C ALA A 124 8.85 -22.25 -18.75
N THR A 125 7.63 -21.92 -19.08
CA THR A 125 7.11 -20.56 -19.16
C THR A 125 6.14 -20.33 -18.02
N CYS A 126 6.40 -19.32 -17.17
CA CYS A 126 5.58 -19.02 -16.02
C CYS A 126 4.96 -17.63 -16.16
N LYS A 127 3.65 -17.53 -15.97
CA LYS A 127 2.92 -16.27 -15.88
C LYS A 127 2.66 -15.98 -14.41
N VAL A 128 3.08 -14.79 -13.97
CA VAL A 128 2.96 -14.34 -12.58
C VAL A 128 2.15 -13.05 -12.57
N SER A 129 1.06 -13.04 -11.81
CA SER A 129 0.25 -11.86 -11.56
C SER A 129 0.41 -11.42 -10.11
N MET A 130 0.80 -10.17 -9.92
CA MET A 130 1.05 -9.57 -8.61
C MET A 130 0.14 -8.38 -8.38
N GLN A 131 -0.19 -8.14 -7.13
CA GLN A 131 -0.87 -6.92 -6.69
C GLN A 131 0.01 -6.19 -5.70
N GLU A 132 0.15 -4.87 -5.89
CA GLU A 132 0.90 -4.02 -4.99
C GLU A 132 0.42 -4.19 -3.55
N PHE A 133 1.36 -4.33 -2.65
CA PHE A 133 1.11 -4.35 -1.22
C PHE A 133 1.79 -3.11 -0.62
N ALA A 134 0.97 -2.12 -0.22
CA ALA A 134 1.43 -1.04 0.63
C ALA A 134 1.17 -1.48 2.07
N PRO A 135 2.20 -1.75 2.88
CA PRO A 135 2.00 -1.98 4.30
C PRO A 135 1.31 -0.74 4.86
N GLN A 136 0.15 -0.92 5.46
CA GLN A 136 -0.47 0.17 6.21
C GLN A 136 0.51 0.54 7.34
N PRO A 137 0.80 1.82 7.56
CA PRO A 137 1.57 2.24 8.71
C PRO A 137 0.87 1.68 9.97
N GLU A 138 1.64 0.96 10.78
CA GLU A 138 1.16 0.43 12.05
C GLU A 138 0.59 1.59 12.87
N GLY A 139 -0.71 1.53 13.19
CA GLY A 139 -1.34 2.52 14.07
C GLY A 139 -2.63 3.17 13.58
N GLN A 140 -3.11 2.91 12.36
CA GLN A 140 -4.44 3.37 11.99
C GLN A 140 -5.48 2.28 12.23
N ASN A 141 -6.16 2.39 13.37
CA ASN A 141 -7.33 1.58 13.69
C ASN A 141 -8.44 1.83 12.63
N PRO A 142 -8.90 0.82 11.85
CA PRO A 142 -9.85 1.04 10.75
C PRO A 142 -11.25 1.47 11.18
N THR A 143 -11.51 1.60 12.47
CA THR A 143 -12.81 2.04 13.02
C THR A 143 -13.00 3.55 13.08
N SER A 144 -12.02 4.36 12.70
CA SER A 144 -12.17 5.83 12.61
C SER A 144 -11.84 6.32 11.19
N GLY A 145 -12.64 5.88 10.23
CA GLY A 145 -12.54 6.26 8.81
C GLY A 145 -13.10 7.65 8.49
N ALA A 146 -12.99 8.61 9.40
CA ALA A 146 -13.01 10.02 9.05
C ALA A 146 -11.57 10.53 9.22
N ARG A 147 -10.91 10.91 8.15
CA ARG A 147 -9.81 11.86 8.24
C ARG A 147 -10.36 13.04 9.02
N ARG A 148 -10.02 13.12 10.30
CA ARG A 148 -10.30 14.28 11.13
C ARG A 148 -9.64 15.44 10.40
N SER A 149 -10.45 16.33 9.83
CA SER A 149 -9.95 17.45 9.04
C SER A 149 -9.32 18.45 10.01
N THR A 150 -8.01 18.30 10.21
CA THR A 150 -7.21 19.28 10.92
C THR A 150 -7.09 20.47 9.98
N ARG A 151 -7.64 21.61 10.35
CA ARG A 151 -7.50 22.86 9.60
C ARG A 151 -6.24 23.56 10.06
N ALA A 152 -5.56 24.22 9.15
CA ALA A 152 -4.45 25.12 9.49
C ALA A 152 -5.01 26.54 9.64
N HIS A 153 -4.61 27.23 10.72
CA HIS A 153 -4.91 28.64 10.98
C HIS A 153 -3.63 29.44 11.08
N GLN A 154 -3.49 30.48 10.28
CA GLN A 154 -2.36 31.41 10.40
C GLN A 154 -2.66 32.49 11.43
N VAL A 155 -1.83 32.60 12.44
CA VAL A 155 -1.99 33.58 13.53
C VAL A 155 -1.90 35.00 13.00
N MET A 156 -2.95 35.80 13.21
CA MET A 156 -2.99 37.20 12.86
C MET A 156 -2.68 38.10 14.06
N LEU A 157 -2.38 39.36 13.76
CA LEU A 157 -2.18 40.36 14.83
C LEU A 157 -3.46 40.52 15.66
N GLY A 158 -3.36 40.30 16.97
CA GLY A 158 -4.50 40.36 17.90
C GLY A 158 -5.15 38.98 18.16
N ASP A 159 -4.73 37.92 17.50
CA ASP A 159 -5.21 36.58 17.82
C ASP A 159 -4.69 36.09 19.18
N SER A 160 -5.56 35.38 19.88
CA SER A 160 -5.23 34.55 21.05
C SER A 160 -5.80 33.15 20.83
N LEU A 161 -5.26 32.13 21.51
CA LEU A 161 -5.80 30.78 21.42
C LEU A 161 -7.29 30.73 21.77
N ALA A 162 -7.74 31.53 22.73
CA ALA A 162 -9.15 31.61 23.11
C ALA A 162 -10.02 32.25 22.03
N SER A 163 -9.53 33.30 21.34
CA SER A 163 -10.27 33.90 20.23
C SER A 163 -10.36 33.00 19.00
N ILE A 164 -9.29 32.23 18.74
CA ILE A 164 -9.26 31.21 17.68
C ILE A 164 -10.25 30.08 18.02
N ALA A 165 -10.23 29.57 19.26
CA ALA A 165 -11.14 28.51 19.72
C ALA A 165 -12.61 28.96 19.63
N SER A 166 -12.91 30.21 20.05
CA SER A 166 -14.24 30.78 19.93
C SER A 166 -14.72 30.86 18.47
N ARG A 167 -13.82 31.19 17.53
CA ARG A 167 -14.13 31.30 16.10
C ARG A 167 -14.36 29.94 15.45
N GLU A 168 -13.51 28.95 15.80
CA GLU A 168 -13.51 27.64 15.17
C GLU A 168 -14.52 26.66 15.80
N TYR A 169 -14.77 26.79 17.10
CA TYR A 169 -15.63 25.85 17.85
C TYR A 169 -16.87 26.50 18.46
N GLY A 170 -16.94 27.83 18.49
CA GLY A 170 -17.96 28.54 19.24
C GLY A 170 -17.73 28.56 20.76
N ASP A 171 -16.69 27.91 21.25
CA ASP A 171 -16.36 27.78 22.67
C ASP A 171 -14.90 28.18 22.93
N PRO A 172 -14.66 29.31 23.60
CA PRO A 172 -13.31 29.77 23.93
C PRO A 172 -12.56 28.88 24.92
N THR A 173 -13.25 28.01 25.69
CA THR A 173 -12.61 27.13 26.68
C THR A 173 -11.79 25.99 26.04
N LEU A 174 -12.09 25.66 24.77
CA LEU A 174 -11.37 24.64 23.99
C LEU A 174 -9.99 25.08 23.48
N TRP A 175 -9.52 26.27 23.88
CA TRP A 175 -8.17 26.73 23.53
C TRP A 175 -7.05 25.79 23.97
N ARG A 176 -7.27 25.01 25.05
CA ARG A 176 -6.31 24.03 25.55
C ARG A 176 -6.04 22.90 24.56
N ALA A 177 -7.05 22.48 23.82
CA ALA A 177 -6.90 21.48 22.77
C ALA A 177 -6.00 21.97 21.64
N ILE A 178 -6.16 23.24 21.22
CA ILE A 178 -5.29 23.87 20.23
C ILE A 178 -3.84 23.96 20.78
N ALA A 179 -3.65 24.38 22.03
CA ALA A 179 -2.34 24.48 22.65
C ALA A 179 -1.64 23.12 22.67
N LYS A 180 -2.37 22.07 23.08
CA LYS A 180 -1.83 20.70 23.21
C LYS A 180 -1.41 20.11 21.88
N VAL A 181 -2.19 20.28 20.80
CA VAL A 181 -1.88 19.76 19.46
C VAL A 181 -0.68 20.45 18.83
N ASN A 182 -0.40 21.72 19.24
CA ASN A 182 0.70 22.51 18.68
C ASN A 182 1.90 22.64 19.65
N ASP A 183 1.94 21.90 20.73
CA ASP A 183 3.00 21.94 21.76
C ASP A 183 3.29 23.35 22.27
N ILE A 184 2.22 24.14 22.54
CA ILE A 184 2.34 25.53 22.99
C ILE A 184 2.31 25.59 24.52
N ASP A 185 3.47 25.75 25.14
CA ASP A 185 3.64 25.95 26.62
C ASP A 185 3.26 27.36 27.06
N ALA A 186 3.44 28.38 26.22
CA ALA A 186 3.17 29.76 26.52
C ALA A 186 2.00 30.34 25.72
N PRO A 187 0.73 30.06 26.11
CA PRO A 187 -0.46 30.38 25.33
C PRO A 187 -0.71 31.87 25.08
N PHE A 188 -0.08 32.74 25.89
CA PHE A 188 -0.17 34.19 25.75
C PHE A 188 0.87 34.81 24.80
N ARG A 189 1.76 34.01 24.20
CA ARG A 189 2.83 34.46 23.31
C ARG A 189 2.74 33.80 21.94
N LEU A 190 1.63 34.01 21.23
CA LEU A 190 1.52 33.57 19.85
C LEU A 190 2.39 34.43 18.95
N ARG A 191 3.11 33.79 18.02
CA ARG A 191 3.88 34.51 16.99
C ARG A 191 2.97 34.81 15.82
N VAL A 192 2.81 36.08 15.47
CA VAL A 192 2.08 36.49 14.26
C VAL A 192 2.73 35.84 13.05
N GLY A 193 1.92 35.25 12.17
CA GLY A 193 2.36 34.51 10.99
C GLY A 193 2.64 33.02 11.25
N ALA A 194 2.65 32.52 12.49
CA ALA A 194 2.76 31.10 12.77
C ALA A 194 1.51 30.35 12.30
N GLU A 195 1.71 29.13 11.82
CA GLU A 195 0.64 28.23 11.42
C GLU A 195 0.29 27.30 12.59
N LEU A 196 -0.98 27.29 12.99
CA LEU A 196 -1.51 26.43 14.04
C LEU A 196 -2.40 25.34 13.45
N LEU A 197 -2.23 24.13 13.91
CA LEU A 197 -3.13 23.01 13.60
C LEU A 197 -4.37 23.10 14.50
N ILE A 198 -5.54 23.15 13.89
CA ILE A 198 -6.83 23.22 14.57
C ILE A 198 -7.46 21.83 14.54
N PRO A 199 -7.55 21.10 15.67
CA PRO A 199 -8.19 19.80 15.72
C PRO A 199 -9.70 19.90 15.41
N SER A 200 -10.32 18.79 15.06
CA SER A 200 -11.78 18.77 14.86
C SER A 200 -12.52 19.07 16.17
N PRO A 201 -13.76 19.60 16.13
CA PRO A 201 -14.54 19.87 17.35
C PRO A 201 -14.68 18.65 18.27
N ALA A 202 -14.82 17.43 17.69
CA ALA A 202 -14.92 16.19 18.45
C ALA A 202 -13.59 15.85 19.17
N ASP A 203 -12.45 16.13 18.53
CA ASP A 203 -11.12 15.91 19.12
C ASP A 203 -10.83 16.96 20.19
N ALA A 204 -11.20 18.21 19.92
CA ALA A 204 -11.01 19.30 20.87
C ALA A 204 -11.77 19.06 22.17
N ALA A 205 -12.93 18.44 22.12
CA ALA A 205 -13.74 18.10 23.30
C ALA A 205 -13.21 16.87 24.05
N ALA A 206 -12.37 16.02 23.41
CA ALA A 206 -11.80 14.81 24.00
C ALA A 206 -10.39 15.00 24.58
N LEU A 207 -9.73 16.16 24.33
CA LEU A 207 -8.37 16.49 24.75
C LEU A 207 -8.33 17.31 26.03
#